data_cb0ff45b50917c55205ca32d2e6b9e66
#
_entry.id   cb0ff45b50917c55205ca32d2e6b9e66
#
_cell.length_a   1.000
_cell.length_b   1.000
_cell.length_c   1.000
_cell.angle_alpha   90.00
_cell.angle_beta   90.00
_cell.angle_gamma   90.00
#
_symmetry.space_group_name_H-M   'P 1'
#
loop_
_entity.id
_entity.type
_entity.pdbx_description
1 polymer ?
#
loop_
_entity_poly.entity_id
_entity_poly.type
_entity_poly.pdbx_seq_one_letter_code
_entity_poly.pdbx_strand_id
1 'polypeptide(L)' 'MEPKVAALIAAGFAMGIGSIGPAVAIGNLVGKALEGIARQPEASGDIRNAMFIGIAFAEAIALYALVVAFLLIFVA' A
#
# COMPACT_ATOMS: atom_id res chain seq x y z
N MET A 1 10.68 -28.21 -7.35
CA MET A 1 11.27 -26.85 -7.44
C MET A 1 12.24 -26.67 -6.31
N GLU A 2 13.40 -26.15 -6.58
CA GLU A 2 14.39 -25.87 -5.56
C GLU A 2 13.83 -24.89 -4.52
N PRO A 3 14.12 -25.08 -3.22
CA PRO A 3 13.58 -24.19 -2.18
C PRO A 3 13.89 -22.70 -2.39
N LYS A 4 15.10 -22.37 -2.86
CA LYS A 4 15.47 -20.97 -3.11
C LYS A 4 14.66 -20.37 -4.28
N VAL A 5 14.46 -21.15 -5.34
CA VAL A 5 13.66 -20.72 -6.48
C VAL A 5 12.21 -20.49 -6.03
N ALA A 6 11.65 -21.41 -5.24
CA ALA A 6 10.31 -21.27 -4.71
C ALA A 6 10.17 -20.00 -3.85
N ALA A 7 11.16 -19.72 -3.00
CA ALA A 7 11.17 -18.54 -2.15
C ALA A 7 11.20 -17.24 -2.97
N LEU A 8 12.00 -17.19 -4.03
CA LEU A 8 12.08 -16.02 -4.90
C LEU A 8 10.77 -15.78 -5.64
N ILE A 9 10.13 -16.84 -6.13
CA ILE A 9 8.83 -16.73 -6.78
C ILE A 9 7.78 -16.25 -5.77
N ALA A 10 7.78 -16.82 -4.56
CA ALA A 10 6.87 -16.41 -3.50
C ALA A 10 7.08 -14.94 -3.11
N ALA A 11 8.32 -14.46 -3.08
CA ALA A 11 8.62 -13.05 -2.81
C ALA A 11 8.02 -12.14 -3.88
N GLY A 12 8.12 -12.53 -5.14
CA GLY A 12 7.51 -11.79 -6.25
C GLY A 12 5.99 -11.72 -6.10
N PHE A 13 5.34 -12.83 -5.75
CA PHE A 13 3.89 -12.86 -5.52
C PHE A 13 3.51 -12.05 -4.29
N ALA A 14 4.28 -12.15 -3.20
CA ALA A 14 3.99 -11.40 -1.97
C ALA A 14 3.96 -9.90 -2.25
N MET A 15 4.95 -9.37 -2.95
CA MET A 15 4.99 -7.94 -3.27
C MET A 15 4.05 -7.57 -4.41
N GLY A 16 3.99 -8.39 -5.46
CA GLY A 16 3.17 -8.12 -6.63
C GLY A 16 1.69 -8.10 -6.32
N ILE A 17 1.20 -9.11 -5.59
CA ILE A 17 -0.21 -9.20 -5.21
C ILE A 17 -0.47 -8.34 -3.95
N GLY A 18 0.46 -8.37 -3.00
CA GLY A 18 0.30 -7.65 -1.73
C GLY A 18 0.25 -6.14 -1.87
N SER A 19 0.78 -5.57 -2.94
CA SER A 19 0.74 -4.13 -3.19
C SER A 19 -0.55 -3.67 -3.89
N ILE A 20 -1.35 -4.58 -4.45
CA ILE A 20 -2.56 -4.23 -5.19
C ILE A 20 -3.58 -3.57 -4.26
N GLY A 21 -3.88 -4.18 -3.11
CA GLY A 21 -4.84 -3.65 -2.15
C GLY A 21 -4.50 -2.23 -1.70
N PRO A 22 -3.30 -2.02 -1.15
CA PRO A 22 -2.87 -0.66 -0.74
C PRO A 22 -2.88 0.35 -1.89
N ALA A 23 -2.47 -0.04 -3.09
CA ALA A 23 -2.46 0.87 -4.24
C ALA A 23 -3.87 1.31 -4.60
N VAL A 24 -4.82 0.36 -4.65
CA VAL A 24 -6.23 0.68 -4.92
C VAL A 24 -6.82 1.55 -3.81
N ALA A 25 -6.52 1.22 -2.55
CA ALA A 25 -7.01 1.97 -1.41
C ALA A 25 -6.51 3.42 -1.44
N ILE A 26 -5.22 3.64 -1.73
CA ILE A 26 -4.64 4.98 -1.81
C ILE A 26 -5.25 5.75 -2.98
N GLY A 27 -5.39 5.11 -4.14
CA GLY A 27 -6.02 5.74 -5.31
C GLY A 27 -7.44 6.20 -5.02
N ASN A 28 -8.25 5.34 -4.40
CA ASN A 28 -9.61 5.69 -4.03
C ASN A 28 -9.65 6.79 -2.98
N LEU A 29 -8.78 6.71 -1.97
CA LEU A 29 -8.72 7.70 -0.89
C LEU A 29 -8.35 9.08 -1.43
N VAL A 30 -7.32 9.16 -2.26
CA VAL A 30 -6.87 10.43 -2.84
C VAL A 30 -7.95 11.00 -3.75
N GLY A 31 -8.56 10.17 -4.60
CA GLY A 31 -9.67 10.61 -5.47
C GLY A 31 -10.82 11.20 -4.68
N LYS A 32 -11.25 10.52 -3.60
CA LYS A 32 -12.34 11.02 -2.75
C LYS A 32 -11.95 12.29 -2.01
N ALA A 33 -10.70 12.39 -1.55
CA ALA A 33 -10.22 13.58 -0.87
C ALA A 33 -10.22 14.79 -1.81
N LEU A 34 -9.76 14.62 -3.05
CA LEU A 34 -9.76 15.69 -4.03
C LEU A 34 -11.17 16.14 -4.38
N GLU A 35 -12.11 15.19 -4.53
CA GLU A 35 -13.53 15.54 -4.73
C GLU A 35 -14.09 16.33 -3.55
N GLY A 36 -13.76 15.91 -2.33
CA GLY A 36 -14.22 16.60 -1.12
C GLY A 36 -13.68 18.02 -1.03
N ILE A 37 -12.41 18.22 -1.35
CA ILE A 37 -11.79 19.55 -1.36
C ILE A 37 -12.44 20.43 -2.42
N ALA A 38 -12.73 19.87 -3.59
CA ALA A 38 -13.39 20.60 -4.67
C ALA A 38 -14.80 21.07 -4.27
N ARG A 39 -15.54 20.24 -3.51
CA ARG A 39 -16.91 20.59 -3.06
C ARG A 39 -16.90 21.50 -1.85
N GLN A 40 -15.95 21.34 -0.94
CA GLN A 40 -15.86 22.10 0.30
C GLN A 40 -14.44 22.57 0.52
N PRO A 41 -13.99 23.61 -0.21
CA PRO A 41 -12.61 24.10 -0.06
C PRO A 41 -12.26 24.53 1.37
N GLU A 42 -13.25 24.97 2.15
CA GLU A 42 -13.07 25.38 3.55
C GLU A 42 -12.69 24.20 4.46
N ALA A 43 -13.00 22.97 4.04
CA ALA A 43 -12.65 21.75 4.77
C ALA A 43 -11.34 21.14 4.30
N SER A 44 -10.58 21.80 3.41
CA SER A 44 -9.40 21.22 2.77
C SER A 44 -8.34 20.75 3.77
N GLY A 45 -8.13 21.47 4.86
CA GLY A 45 -7.15 21.09 5.87
C GLY A 45 -7.51 19.78 6.57
N ASP A 46 -8.77 19.65 6.98
CA ASP A 46 -9.25 18.43 7.65
C ASP A 46 -9.23 17.24 6.71
N ILE A 47 -9.65 17.44 5.47
CA ILE A 47 -9.66 16.37 4.45
C ILE A 47 -8.23 15.91 4.15
N ARG A 48 -7.30 16.85 4.00
CA ARG A 48 -5.91 16.53 3.74
C ARG A 48 -5.28 15.73 4.89
N ASN A 49 -5.54 16.13 6.13
CA ASN A 49 -5.03 15.44 7.30
C ASN A 49 -5.56 14.00 7.38
N ALA A 50 -6.86 13.82 7.17
CA ALA A 50 -7.47 12.50 7.14
C ALA A 50 -6.90 11.65 6.00
N MET A 51 -6.68 12.24 4.84
CA MET A 51 -6.08 11.58 3.69
C MET A 51 -4.68 11.05 4.01
N PHE A 52 -3.82 11.89 4.60
CA PHE A 52 -2.47 11.48 4.94
C PHE A 52 -2.45 10.34 5.96
N ILE A 53 -3.34 10.37 6.93
CA ILE A 53 -3.47 9.28 7.90
C ILE A 53 -3.86 7.98 7.21
N GLY A 54 -4.84 8.04 6.31
CA GLY A 54 -5.27 6.87 5.55
C GLY A 54 -4.17 6.32 4.64
N ILE A 55 -3.41 7.20 3.98
CA ILE A 55 -2.27 6.79 3.15
C ILE A 55 -1.22 6.09 4.01
N ALA A 56 -0.93 6.60 5.20
CA ALA A 56 0.05 5.99 6.09
C ALA A 56 -0.34 4.57 6.48
N PHE A 57 -1.61 4.32 6.80
CA PHE A 57 -2.09 2.97 7.11
C PHE A 57 -2.00 2.04 5.90
N ALA A 58 -2.36 2.51 4.71
CA ALA A 58 -2.28 1.69 3.50
C ALA A 58 -0.82 1.37 3.15
N GLU A 59 0.09 2.34 3.29
CA GLU A 59 1.51 2.12 3.06
C GLU A 59 2.09 1.13 4.06
N ALA A 60 1.64 1.14 5.32
CA ALA A 60 2.10 0.20 6.33
C ALA A 60 1.79 -1.25 5.90
N ILE A 61 0.63 -1.49 5.31
CA ILE A 61 0.26 -2.80 4.79
C ILE A 61 1.19 -3.22 3.65
N ALA A 62 1.49 -2.30 2.74
CA ALA A 62 2.43 -2.55 1.65
C ALA A 62 3.84 -2.83 2.18
N LEU A 63 4.26 -2.15 3.24
CA LEU A 63 5.55 -2.40 3.88
C LEU A 63 5.62 -3.79 4.52
N TYR A 64 4.52 -4.30 5.08
CA TYR A 64 4.48 -5.66 5.59
C TYR A 64 4.72 -6.67 4.47
N ALA A 65 4.10 -6.46 3.30
CA ALA A 65 4.33 -7.32 2.14
C ALA A 65 5.80 -7.27 1.70
N LEU A 66 6.39 -6.09 1.72
CA LEU A 66 7.80 -5.90 1.38
C LEU A 66 8.72 -6.63 2.36
N VAL A 67 8.43 -6.55 3.66
CA VAL A 67 9.21 -7.27 4.68
C VAL A 67 9.13 -8.77 4.46
N VAL A 68 7.94 -9.30 4.19
CA VAL A 68 7.77 -10.73 3.88
C VAL A 68 8.57 -11.11 2.65
N ALA A 69 8.56 -10.27 1.61
CA ALA A 69 9.34 -10.53 0.40
C ALA A 69 10.84 -10.58 0.70
N PHE A 70 11.36 -9.64 1.50
CA PHE A 70 12.76 -9.64 1.89
C PHE A 70 13.13 -10.87 2.72
N LEU A 71 12.26 -11.28 3.64
CA LEU A 71 12.51 -12.50 4.41
C LEU A 71 12.62 -13.73 3.50
N LEU A 72 11.76 -13.80 2.47
CA LEU A 72 11.79 -14.89 1.51
C LEU A 72 13.07 -14.86 0.66
N ILE A 73 13.54 -13.67 0.30
CA ILE A 73 14.75 -13.53 -0.52
C ILE A 73 16.01 -13.84 0.27
N PHE A 74 16.13 -13.33 1.50
CA PHE A 74 17.41 -13.33 2.22
C PHE A 74 17.50 -14.38 3.33
N VAL A 75 16.38 -14.83 3.87
CA VAL A 75 16.37 -15.75 5.02
C VAL A 75 15.97 -17.17 4.61
N ALA A 76 15.08 -17.34 3.68
CA ALA A 76 14.60 -18.65 3.24
C ALA A 76 15.53 -19.40 2.27
#